data_e8e968300d5031d7f8764b79eb81daf0
#
_entry.id   e8e968300d5031d7f8764b79eb81daf0
#
_cell.length_a   1.000
_cell.length_b   1.000
_cell.length_c   1.000
_cell.angle_alpha   90.00
_cell.angle_beta   90.00
_cell.angle_gamma   90.00
#
_symmetry.space_group_name_H-M   'P 1'
#
loop_
_entity.id
_entity.type
_entity.pdbx_description
1 polymer ?
#
loop_
_entity_poly.entity_id
_entity_poly.type
_entity_poly.pdbx_seq_one_letter_code
_entity_poly.pdbx_strand_id
1 'polypeptide(L)'
;WDTAYDRAQSTPLMWGWGAHTPMEFYNIYHTAQNGSFAEYSPYSNKKVDEYTDQALESQSLEESYDLWKKAQWDGENGVTQDGDIPWIWLVNIDHLYWSRNGLHVADQKLHPHGHGWSIVNNVDQWTWE
;
A
#
# COMPACT_ATOMS: atom_id res chain seq x y z
N TRP A 1 4.95 -10.89 16.02
CA TRP A 1 4.10 -9.70 16.07
C TRP A 1 4.26 -8.95 17.39
N ASP A 2 4.14 -9.61 18.53
CA ASP A 2 4.31 -8.99 19.86
C ASP A 2 5.66 -8.29 19.98
N THR A 3 6.74 -8.91 19.44
CA THR A 3 8.09 -8.32 19.42
C THR A 3 8.18 -7.12 18.48
N ALA A 4 7.42 -7.10 17.40
CA ALA A 4 7.36 -5.95 16.51
C ALA A 4 6.62 -4.77 17.15
N TYR A 5 5.65 -5.04 18.01
CA TYR A 5 5.00 -4.02 18.84
C TYR A 5 5.93 -3.42 19.87
N ASP A 6 6.79 -4.23 20.48
CA ASP A 6 7.84 -3.74 21.36
C ASP A 6 9.05 -3.29 20.53
N ARG A 7 8.93 -2.15 19.90
CA ARG A 7 9.86 -1.58 18.91
C ARG A 7 11.31 -1.53 19.35
N ALA A 8 11.56 -1.51 20.65
CA ALA A 8 12.90 -1.51 21.18
C ALA A 8 13.65 -2.83 20.93
N GLN A 9 12.94 -3.89 20.60
CA GLN A 9 13.49 -5.22 20.42
C GLN A 9 13.20 -5.81 19.03
N SER A 10 12.53 -5.06 18.13
CA SER A 10 12.20 -5.57 16.81
C SER A 10 13.44 -5.73 15.92
N THR A 11 13.53 -6.87 15.29
CA THR A 11 14.43 -7.11 14.16
C THR A 11 13.74 -6.68 12.86
N PRO A 12 14.48 -6.48 11.75
CA PRO A 12 13.86 -6.24 10.47
C PRO A 12 12.81 -7.31 10.15
N LEU A 13 11.61 -6.87 9.82
CA LEU A 13 10.48 -7.73 9.49
C LEU A 13 10.16 -7.59 8.01
N MET A 14 10.02 -8.71 7.30
CA MET A 14 9.54 -8.73 5.92
C MET A 14 8.06 -9.06 5.89
N TRP A 15 7.30 -8.25 5.17
CA TRP A 15 5.85 -8.37 5.10
C TRP A 15 5.32 -8.00 3.71
N GLY A 16 4.09 -8.41 3.41
CA GLY A 16 3.36 -8.02 2.21
C GLY A 16 2.34 -6.94 2.50
N TRP A 17 2.25 -5.95 1.63
CA TRP A 17 1.24 -4.91 1.68
C TRP A 17 0.65 -4.65 0.28
N GLY A 18 -0.62 -4.31 0.22
CA GLY A 18 -1.28 -3.86 -1.00
C GLY A 18 -1.77 -2.44 -0.85
N ALA A 19 -1.37 -1.57 -1.76
CA ALA A 19 -1.83 -0.19 -1.82
C ALA A 19 -2.71 0.03 -3.05
N HIS A 20 -3.93 0.50 -2.87
CA HIS A 20 -4.92 0.66 -3.93
C HIS A 20 -5.37 2.09 -4.11
N THR A 21 -5.20 2.88 -3.08
CA THR A 21 -5.55 4.29 -3.07
C THR A 21 -4.48 5.10 -2.34
N PRO A 22 -4.38 6.40 -2.58
CA PRO A 22 -3.49 7.26 -1.81
C PRO A 22 -3.76 7.25 -0.30
N MET A 23 -4.96 6.87 0.12
CA MET A 23 -5.29 6.73 1.54
C MET A 23 -4.45 5.66 2.25
N GLU A 24 -4.00 4.63 1.52
CA GLU A 24 -3.06 3.64 2.06
C GLU A 24 -1.70 4.25 2.40
N PHE A 25 -1.26 5.23 1.61
CA PHE A 25 -0.05 5.99 1.91
C PHE A 25 -0.20 6.77 3.21
N TYR A 26 -1.33 7.46 3.40
CA TYR A 26 -1.64 8.16 4.65
C TYR A 26 -1.62 7.20 5.84
N ASN A 27 -2.30 6.06 5.72
CA ASN A 27 -2.40 5.06 6.79
C ASN A 27 -1.06 4.46 7.20
N ILE A 28 -0.07 4.43 6.30
CA ILE A 28 1.26 3.88 6.56
C ILE A 28 2.21 4.94 7.13
N TYR A 29 2.15 6.16 6.60
CA TYR A 29 3.23 7.13 6.80
C TYR A 29 2.85 8.35 7.65
N HIS A 30 1.57 8.69 7.76
CA HIS A 30 1.17 9.86 8.52
C HIS A 30 1.31 9.65 10.03
N THR A 31 1.89 10.63 10.72
CA THR A 31 2.17 10.56 12.16
C THR A 31 0.93 10.28 13.02
N ALA A 32 -0.25 10.80 12.63
CA ALA A 32 -1.51 10.56 13.33
C ALA A 32 -1.95 9.09 13.34
N GLN A 33 -1.39 8.25 12.46
CA GLN A 33 -1.65 6.82 12.40
C GLN A 33 -0.69 5.99 13.29
N ASN A 34 0.24 6.65 13.98
CA ASN A 34 1.04 6.01 15.02
C ASN A 34 0.09 5.46 16.09
N GLY A 35 0.03 4.16 16.23
CA GLY A 35 -0.93 3.51 17.13
C GLY A 35 -1.94 2.61 16.42
N SER A 36 -1.94 2.62 15.07
CA SER A 36 -2.71 1.69 14.26
C SER A 36 -1.79 0.73 13.49
N PHE A 37 -1.99 0.52 12.22
CA PHE A 37 -1.09 -0.25 11.35
C PHE A 37 0.32 0.33 11.27
N ALA A 38 0.47 1.63 11.42
CA ALA A 38 1.77 2.31 11.41
C ALA A 38 2.58 2.12 12.70
N GLU A 39 2.04 1.47 13.72
CA GLU A 39 2.80 1.11 14.93
C GLU A 39 4.05 0.28 14.64
N TYR A 40 4.07 -0.43 13.51
CA TYR A 40 5.23 -1.20 13.09
C TYR A 40 6.40 -0.34 12.58
N SER A 41 6.14 0.93 12.29
CA SER A 41 7.17 1.90 11.91
C SER A 41 6.89 3.22 12.62
N PRO A 42 7.66 3.59 13.66
CA PRO A 42 7.49 4.84 14.39
C PRO A 42 7.96 6.03 13.56
N TYR A 43 7.51 6.08 12.32
CA TYR A 43 7.83 7.15 11.41
C TYR A 43 7.05 8.41 11.76
N SER A 44 7.71 9.54 11.66
CA SER A 44 7.10 10.86 11.82
C SER A 44 7.90 11.88 11.01
N ASN A 45 7.24 12.51 10.06
CA ASN A 45 7.80 13.61 9.32
C ASN A 45 6.71 14.67 9.09
N LYS A 46 6.86 15.80 9.75
CA LYS A 46 5.89 16.89 9.72
C LYS A 46 5.59 17.37 8.29
N LYS A 47 6.58 17.34 7.39
CA LYS A 47 6.40 17.79 6.02
C LYS A 47 5.58 16.80 5.19
N VAL A 48 5.80 15.52 5.40
CA VAL A 48 4.97 14.45 4.80
C VAL A 48 3.54 14.53 5.32
N ASP A 49 3.35 14.77 6.63
CA ASP A 49 2.03 14.96 7.22
C ASP A 49 1.29 16.14 6.57
N GLU A 50 1.96 17.31 6.46
CA GLU A 50 1.40 18.50 5.82
C GLU A 50 0.96 18.24 4.37
N TYR A 51 1.76 17.53 3.57
CA TYR A 51 1.41 17.21 2.19
C TYR A 51 0.24 16.24 2.10
N THR A 52 0.19 15.23 2.94
CA THR A 52 -0.90 14.25 2.93
C THR A 52 -2.22 14.84 3.41
N ASP A 53 -2.19 15.70 4.43
CA ASP A 53 -3.37 16.42 4.90
C ASP A 53 -3.92 17.35 3.81
N GLN A 54 -3.08 18.16 3.20
CA GLN A 54 -3.47 19.04 2.09
C GLN A 54 -4.00 18.25 0.88
N ALA A 55 -3.41 17.09 0.59
CA ALA A 55 -3.87 16.25 -0.50
C ALA A 55 -5.28 15.70 -0.28
N LEU A 56 -5.63 15.37 0.97
CA LEU A 56 -6.96 14.93 1.35
C LEU A 56 -8.00 16.07 1.34
N GLU A 57 -7.58 17.30 1.66
CA GLU A 57 -8.44 18.47 1.68
C GLU A 57 -8.60 19.13 0.28
N SER A 58 -7.76 18.76 -0.68
CA SER A 58 -7.75 19.35 -2.02
C SER A 58 -9.07 19.17 -2.75
N GLN A 59 -9.52 20.22 -3.42
CA GLN A 59 -10.74 20.22 -4.26
C GLN A 59 -10.46 19.80 -5.71
N SER A 60 -9.20 19.59 -6.08
CA SER A 60 -8.73 19.22 -7.40
C SER A 60 -7.94 17.92 -7.35
N LEU A 61 -8.26 16.98 -8.23
CA LEU A 61 -7.48 15.73 -8.36
C LEU A 61 -6.03 16.00 -8.78
N GLU A 62 -5.81 16.97 -9.65
CA GLU A 62 -4.46 17.32 -10.11
C GLU A 62 -3.60 17.84 -8.94
N GLU A 63 -4.14 18.79 -8.18
CA GLU A 63 -3.49 19.31 -6.99
C GLU A 63 -3.23 18.21 -5.95
N SER A 64 -4.23 17.37 -5.69
CA SER A 64 -4.11 16.23 -4.79
C SER A 64 -2.97 15.29 -5.22
N TYR A 65 -2.90 14.93 -6.51
CA TYR A 65 -1.85 14.06 -7.01
C TYR A 65 -0.45 14.68 -6.90
N ASP A 66 -0.32 15.97 -7.10
CA ASP A 66 0.96 16.66 -6.93
C ASP A 66 1.41 16.70 -5.47
N LEU A 67 0.48 16.84 -4.55
CA LEU A 67 0.76 16.76 -3.11
C LEU A 67 1.16 15.35 -2.68
N TRP A 68 0.47 14.31 -3.19
CA TRP A 68 0.89 12.92 -2.96
C TRP A 68 2.29 12.60 -3.50
N LYS A 69 2.67 13.17 -4.65
CA LYS A 69 4.02 13.05 -5.19
C LYS A 69 5.05 13.74 -4.29
N LYS A 70 4.74 14.94 -3.78
CA LYS A 70 5.61 15.66 -2.85
C LYS A 70 5.78 14.92 -1.52
N ALA A 71 4.73 14.27 -1.02
CA ALA A 71 4.82 13.43 0.16
C ALA A 71 5.75 12.23 -0.06
N GLN A 72 5.84 11.72 -1.29
CA GLN A 72 6.82 10.70 -1.64
C GLN A 72 8.24 11.26 -1.71
N TRP A 73 8.42 12.38 -2.39
CA TRP A 73 9.68 13.09 -2.47
C TRP A 73 9.52 14.52 -3.03
N ASP A 74 9.91 15.52 -2.26
CA ASP A 74 9.84 16.94 -2.66
C ASP A 74 11.20 17.54 -3.07
N GLY A 75 12.28 16.77 -3.00
CA GLY A 75 13.65 17.18 -3.22
C GLY A 75 14.48 17.32 -1.92
N GLU A 76 13.84 17.23 -0.77
CA GLU A 76 14.46 17.32 0.55
C GLU A 76 13.81 16.37 1.56
N ASN A 77 12.49 16.24 1.52
CA ASN A 77 11.70 15.41 2.42
C ASN A 77 10.91 14.35 1.64
N GLY A 78 10.61 13.26 2.28
CA GLY A 78 9.75 12.21 1.71
C GLY A 78 10.12 10.82 2.18
N VAL A 79 9.32 9.85 1.75
CA VAL A 79 9.40 8.45 2.20
C VAL A 79 10.18 7.54 1.25
N THR A 80 10.66 8.06 0.11
CA THR A 80 11.41 7.27 -0.86
C THR A 80 12.86 7.01 -0.42
N GLN A 81 13.60 6.30 -1.26
CA GLN A 81 15.01 5.96 -1.02
C GLN A 81 15.95 7.19 -0.92
N ASP A 82 15.52 8.32 -1.48
CA ASP A 82 16.28 9.58 -1.41
C ASP A 82 15.93 10.39 -0.15
N GLY A 83 14.92 9.95 0.58
CA GLY A 83 14.43 10.57 1.82
C GLY A 83 14.61 9.67 3.04
N ASP A 84 13.55 9.55 3.84
CA ASP A 84 13.59 8.93 5.17
C ASP A 84 13.59 7.40 5.17
N ILE A 85 13.14 6.76 4.09
CA ILE A 85 13.06 5.28 3.92
C ILE A 85 12.46 4.58 5.14
N PRO A 86 11.27 4.93 5.62
CA PRO A 86 10.68 4.23 6.77
C PRO A 86 10.34 2.77 6.47
N TRP A 87 10.12 2.45 5.19
CA TRP A 87 9.88 1.12 4.66
C TRP A 87 10.71 0.88 3.40
N ILE A 88 11.26 -0.31 3.27
CA ILE A 88 11.99 -0.73 2.07
C ILE A 88 11.09 -1.63 1.23
N TRP A 89 10.59 -1.10 0.12
CA TRP A 89 9.79 -1.87 -0.85
C TRP A 89 10.71 -2.71 -1.72
N LEU A 90 10.61 -4.03 -1.58
CA LEU A 90 11.54 -4.96 -2.23
C LEU A 90 11.06 -5.38 -3.60
N VAL A 91 9.82 -5.87 -3.71
CA VAL A 91 9.24 -6.41 -4.94
C VAL A 91 7.73 -6.23 -4.97
N ASN A 92 7.15 -6.14 -6.16
CA ASN A 92 5.75 -6.42 -6.41
C ASN A 92 5.61 -7.91 -6.71
N ILE A 93 4.73 -8.59 -6.00
CA ILE A 93 4.49 -10.01 -6.16
C ILE A 93 3.28 -10.21 -7.06
N ASP A 94 3.48 -10.96 -8.15
CA ASP A 94 2.38 -11.42 -8.98
C ASP A 94 1.60 -12.53 -8.28
N HIS A 95 0.28 -12.51 -8.42
CA HIS A 95 -0.58 -13.60 -7.95
C HIS A 95 -0.60 -14.70 -8.99
N LEU A 96 -0.13 -15.89 -8.59
CA LEU A 96 -0.08 -17.05 -9.45
C LEU A 96 -1.18 -18.05 -9.06
N TYR A 97 -1.86 -18.57 -10.07
CA TYR A 97 -2.92 -19.54 -9.91
C TYR A 97 -2.68 -20.76 -10.78
N TRP A 98 -3.03 -21.92 -10.28
CA TRP A 98 -3.02 -23.18 -11.02
C TRP A 98 -4.44 -23.71 -11.11
N SER A 99 -4.90 -24.00 -12.30
CA SER A 99 -6.18 -24.65 -12.53
C SER A 99 -5.96 -26.09 -13.01
N ARG A 100 -6.94 -26.94 -12.73
CA ARG A 100 -6.98 -28.28 -13.30
C ARG A 100 -7.33 -28.20 -14.78
N ASN A 101 -6.75 -29.10 -15.59
CA ASN A 101 -7.10 -29.22 -17.00
C ASN A 101 -8.63 -29.44 -17.18
N GLY A 102 -9.21 -28.71 -18.13
CA GLY A 102 -10.65 -28.73 -18.38
C GLY A 102 -11.44 -27.68 -17.59
N LEU A 103 -10.83 -27.00 -16.65
CA LEU A 103 -11.46 -25.83 -16.01
C LEU A 103 -11.17 -24.57 -16.83
N HIS A 104 -12.24 -23.99 -17.37
CA HIS A 104 -12.20 -22.68 -18.03
C HIS A 104 -12.57 -21.60 -17.04
N VAL A 105 -11.58 -20.82 -16.66
CA VAL A 105 -11.76 -19.62 -15.85
C VAL A 105 -12.21 -18.50 -16.77
N ALA A 106 -13.33 -17.88 -16.45
CA ALA A 106 -13.86 -16.77 -17.24
C ALA A 106 -12.89 -15.57 -17.28
N ASP A 107 -13.06 -14.69 -18.25
CA ASP A 107 -12.22 -13.52 -18.45
C ASP A 107 -12.09 -12.68 -17.16
N GLN A 108 -10.87 -12.51 -16.73
CA GLN A 108 -10.56 -11.79 -15.49
C GLN A 108 -10.57 -10.29 -15.73
N LYS A 109 -11.20 -9.56 -14.83
CA LYS A 109 -11.14 -8.09 -14.79
C LYS A 109 -10.27 -7.66 -13.63
N LEU A 110 -9.67 -6.48 -13.75
CA LEU A 110 -8.96 -5.86 -12.62
C LEU A 110 -9.90 -5.74 -11.43
N HIS A 111 -9.48 -6.34 -10.33
CA HIS A 111 -10.21 -6.20 -9.08
C HIS A 111 -9.91 -4.82 -8.46
N PRO A 112 -10.91 -4.04 -8.06
CA PRO A 112 -10.70 -2.70 -7.54
C PRO A 112 -9.84 -2.66 -6.28
N HIS A 113 -9.79 -3.77 -5.53
CA HIS A 113 -8.99 -3.87 -4.31
C HIS A 113 -7.64 -4.58 -4.49
N GLY A 114 -7.33 -5.10 -5.70
CA GLY A 114 -6.01 -5.64 -6.04
C GLY A 114 -5.46 -6.79 -5.19
N HIS A 115 -6.23 -7.36 -4.27
CA HIS A 115 -5.78 -8.41 -3.35
C HIS A 115 -5.69 -9.81 -3.95
N GLY A 116 -5.56 -9.93 -5.25
CA GLY A 116 -5.44 -11.23 -5.92
C GLY A 116 -6.70 -12.09 -5.92
N TRP A 117 -7.82 -11.55 -5.50
CA TRP A 117 -9.11 -12.24 -5.49
C TRP A 117 -9.85 -12.13 -6.81
N SER A 118 -9.25 -11.47 -7.77
CA SER A 118 -9.84 -11.28 -9.09
C SER A 118 -10.26 -12.60 -9.74
N ILE A 119 -9.52 -13.67 -9.52
CA ILE A 119 -9.80 -14.97 -10.14
C ILE A 119 -11.15 -15.57 -9.71
N VAL A 120 -11.65 -15.25 -8.53
CA VAL A 120 -12.91 -15.77 -8.02
C VAL A 120 -14.11 -14.83 -8.19
N ASN A 121 -13.90 -13.63 -8.73
CA ASN A 121 -14.96 -12.62 -8.86
C ASN A 121 -16.11 -13.04 -9.78
N ASN A 122 -15.87 -13.98 -10.67
CA ASN A 122 -16.82 -14.47 -11.65
C ASN A 122 -16.86 -16.00 -11.70
N VAL A 123 -16.72 -16.62 -10.54
CA VAL A 123 -16.75 -18.10 -10.42
C VAL A 123 -18.04 -18.72 -10.96
N ASP A 124 -19.13 -17.98 -10.95
CA ASP A 124 -20.42 -18.32 -11.55
C ASP A 124 -20.36 -18.47 -13.08
N GLN A 125 -19.33 -17.94 -13.72
CA GLN A 125 -19.09 -18.02 -15.16
C GLN A 125 -18.03 -19.07 -15.55
N TRP A 126 -17.49 -19.79 -14.58
CA TRP A 126 -16.52 -20.84 -14.84
C TRP A 126 -17.21 -22.08 -15.40
N THR A 127 -16.55 -22.76 -16.32
CA THR A 127 -17.09 -23.95 -16.95
C THR A 127 -16.09 -25.11 -16.96
N TRP A 128 -16.59 -26.32 -17.12
CA TRP A 128 -15.82 -27.55 -17.35
C TRP A 128 -16.05 -28.07 -18.74
N GLU A 129 -14.99 -28.48 -19.42
CA GLU A 129 -15.05 -29.33 -20.60
C GLU A 129 -14.95 -30.82 -20.25
#